data_abfda40b9def31c9822a735c62f00ccc
#
_entry.id   abfda40b9def31c9822a735c62f00ccc
#
_cell.length_a   1.000
_cell.length_b   1.000
_cell.length_c   1.000
_cell.angle_alpha   90.00
_cell.angle_beta   90.00
_cell.angle_gamma   90.00
#
_symmetry.space_group_name_H-M   'P 1'
#
loop_
_entity.id
_entity.type
_entity.pdbx_description
1 polymer ?
#
loop_
_entity_poly.entity_id
_entity_poly.type
_entity_poly.pdbx_seq_one_letter_code
_entity_poly.pdbx_strand_id
1 'polypeptide(L)'
;MIQRMLTVGGFTLLSRVTGFVRDIILAAVLGAGPVADAFFVALRLPNHFRAIFAEGAFNAAFVPAYARTLERGGTARAGLFADRIFTLLLASQIVLLAVALAFTPLVIDVLAPGLVNDPSRYGLAVELTRITFPYLLLITLVTLYGGILNALQKFAAAAAAPILLNIALVMALMLAAFFPTAGHAAAWGVLLAGVLEFALVAGAAKRAGALPVFRWPQLDTDVRQFFRALGPATVGSAGVQLALFADTIIASFLPAGALSALYYADRINQLPIGVIGIAAGTVILPEMSRRLATGDTVGASHAQNRAVEFTLLLSIPCVAAFFIVPDLIMRALFVRGAFTAADAAAAGLTLSAYAFGLLPFVLIRSAIATFFARGDTATPVKAALIAAAVNIAFKFMLMGPLAQVGLALATSIGAWINLGLVIWFGMRAGHIKIDARLRQSAVKFVLAGAALAVVLWLCRAPVARLVTGWRGIDDIAALALMAAIGGTVYGGIVLALFGRSWLATFRSRSG
;
A
#
# COMPACT_ATOMS: atom_id res chain seq x y z
N MET A 1 18.96 8.89 -18.42
CA MET A 1 18.44 7.89 -17.45
C MET A 1 18.17 8.53 -16.09
N ILE A 2 19.13 9.16 -15.44
CA ILE A 2 19.00 9.79 -14.10
C ILE A 2 17.84 10.79 -14.03
N GLN A 3 17.70 11.71 -14.99
CA GLN A 3 16.63 12.69 -15.01
C GLN A 3 15.22 12.04 -15.04
N ARG A 4 15.06 10.93 -15.74
CA ARG A 4 13.78 10.16 -15.76
C ARG A 4 13.50 9.49 -14.44
N MET A 5 14.53 8.94 -13.78
CA MET A 5 14.40 8.36 -12.44
C MET A 5 14.03 9.42 -11.40
N LEU A 6 14.65 10.60 -11.48
CA LEU A 6 14.33 11.75 -10.60
C LEU A 6 12.88 12.24 -10.84
N THR A 7 12.42 12.29 -12.09
CA THR A 7 11.03 12.68 -12.40
C THR A 7 10.03 11.71 -11.79
N VAL A 8 10.19 10.41 -12.01
CA VAL A 8 9.27 9.40 -11.46
C VAL A 8 9.36 9.37 -9.93
N GLY A 9 10.56 9.38 -9.37
CA GLY A 9 10.78 9.40 -7.93
C GLY A 9 10.20 10.65 -7.25
N GLY A 10 10.38 11.83 -7.87
CA GLY A 10 9.82 13.09 -7.39
C GLY A 10 8.29 13.11 -7.38
N PHE A 11 7.65 12.68 -8.47
CA PHE A 11 6.18 12.57 -8.52
C PHE A 11 5.65 11.52 -7.54
N THR A 12 6.35 10.39 -7.37
CA THR A 12 5.97 9.36 -6.38
C THR A 12 6.04 9.91 -4.96
N LEU A 13 7.09 10.64 -4.61
CA LEU A 13 7.22 11.27 -3.30
C LEU A 13 6.14 12.32 -3.08
N LEU A 14 5.90 13.18 -4.06
CA LEU A 14 4.85 14.21 -3.99
C LEU A 14 3.46 13.58 -3.85
N SER A 15 3.18 12.49 -4.57
CA SER A 15 1.93 11.73 -4.44
C SER A 15 1.76 11.14 -3.04
N ARG A 16 2.83 10.66 -2.40
CA ARG A 16 2.76 10.14 -1.02
C ARG A 16 2.48 11.26 -0.01
N VAL A 17 3.15 12.40 -0.15
CA VAL A 17 2.92 13.56 0.72
C VAL A 17 1.49 14.09 0.57
N THR A 18 1.04 14.32 -0.67
CA THR A 18 -0.32 14.78 -0.93
C THR A 18 -1.37 13.74 -0.51
N GLY A 19 -1.08 12.45 -0.64
CA GLY A 19 -1.93 11.37 -0.16
C GLY A 19 -2.07 11.37 1.36
N PHE A 20 -1.00 11.62 2.09
CA PHE A 20 -1.03 11.73 3.53
C PHE A 20 -1.82 12.97 4.01
N VAL A 21 -1.63 14.12 3.36
CA VAL A 21 -2.42 15.33 3.63
C VAL A 21 -3.91 15.08 3.35
N ARG A 22 -4.24 14.41 2.25
CA ARG A 22 -5.61 13.99 1.93
C ARG A 22 -6.19 13.13 3.07
N ASP A 23 -5.46 12.16 3.59
CA ASP A 23 -5.96 11.26 4.63
C ASP A 23 -6.23 12.01 5.96
N ILE A 24 -5.41 13.04 6.29
CA ILE A 24 -5.67 13.94 7.42
C ILE A 24 -6.98 14.73 7.21
N ILE A 25 -7.18 15.30 6.01
CA ILE A 25 -8.39 16.06 5.69
C ILE A 25 -9.61 15.14 5.65
N LEU A 26 -9.45 13.94 5.10
CA LEU A 26 -10.49 12.92 5.08
C LEU A 26 -10.97 12.59 6.51
N ALA A 27 -10.04 12.37 7.44
CA ALA A 27 -10.34 12.15 8.84
C ALA A 27 -11.05 13.36 9.47
N ALA A 28 -10.56 14.57 9.21
CA ALA A 28 -11.14 15.78 9.75
C ALA A 28 -12.59 16.05 9.28
N VAL A 29 -12.94 15.64 8.06
CA VAL A 29 -14.26 15.89 7.45
C VAL A 29 -15.23 14.71 7.67
N LEU A 30 -14.77 13.47 7.51
CA LEU A 30 -15.62 12.27 7.65
C LEU A 30 -15.66 11.72 9.07
N GLY A 31 -14.59 11.92 9.86
CA GLY A 31 -14.41 11.25 11.15
C GLY A 31 -14.21 9.75 11.03
N ALA A 32 -14.60 9.01 12.08
CA ALA A 32 -14.68 7.56 12.09
C ALA A 32 -16.10 7.14 12.53
N GLY A 33 -16.94 6.75 11.59
CA GLY A 33 -18.32 6.43 11.87
C GLY A 33 -19.05 5.85 10.65
N PRO A 34 -20.39 5.75 10.68
CA PRO A 34 -21.15 5.08 9.63
C PRO A 34 -20.90 5.63 8.22
N VAL A 35 -20.78 6.97 8.08
CA VAL A 35 -20.52 7.63 6.80
C VAL A 35 -19.14 7.31 6.27
N ALA A 36 -18.12 7.35 7.13
CA ALA A 36 -16.76 7.00 6.76
C ALA A 36 -16.63 5.52 6.39
N ASP A 37 -17.25 4.63 7.17
CA ASP A 37 -17.25 3.18 6.90
C ASP A 37 -17.90 2.88 5.55
N ALA A 38 -19.07 3.46 5.26
CA ALA A 38 -19.76 3.31 3.98
C ALA A 38 -18.91 3.81 2.80
N PHE A 39 -18.24 4.96 2.97
CA PHE A 39 -17.33 5.50 1.97
C PHE A 39 -16.11 4.59 1.76
N PHE A 40 -15.50 4.05 2.83
CA PHE A 40 -14.37 3.15 2.67
C PHE A 40 -14.74 1.84 1.98
N VAL A 41 -15.94 1.29 2.23
CA VAL A 41 -16.46 0.16 1.45
C VAL A 41 -16.61 0.55 -0.02
N ALA A 42 -17.26 1.67 -0.31
CA ALA A 42 -17.47 2.16 -1.67
C ALA A 42 -16.15 2.44 -2.43
N LEU A 43 -15.13 2.92 -1.72
CA LEU A 43 -13.80 3.19 -2.30
C LEU A 43 -12.99 1.90 -2.51
N ARG A 44 -13.12 0.91 -1.62
CA ARG A 44 -12.37 -0.35 -1.71
C ARG A 44 -12.73 -1.15 -2.96
N LEU A 45 -14.02 -1.17 -3.34
CA LEU A 45 -14.52 -1.93 -4.47
C LEU A 45 -13.81 -1.57 -5.79
N PRO A 46 -13.86 -0.32 -6.27
CA PRO A 46 -13.14 0.08 -7.47
C PRO A 46 -11.62 -0.15 -7.37
N ASN A 47 -11.04 0.04 -6.17
CA ASN A 47 -9.61 -0.16 -5.96
C ASN A 47 -9.17 -1.62 -6.07
N HIS A 48 -9.98 -2.59 -5.60
CA HIS A 48 -9.68 -4.00 -5.77
C HIS A 48 -9.72 -4.41 -7.24
N PHE A 49 -10.75 -3.99 -7.98
CA PHE A 49 -10.84 -4.24 -9.41
C PHE A 49 -9.71 -3.55 -10.18
N ARG A 50 -9.34 -2.33 -9.80
CA ARG A 50 -8.20 -1.61 -10.36
C ARG A 50 -6.89 -2.38 -10.17
N ALA A 51 -6.64 -2.91 -8.97
CA ALA A 51 -5.43 -3.66 -8.67
C ALA A 51 -5.33 -4.98 -9.46
N ILE A 52 -6.47 -5.65 -9.71
CA ILE A 52 -6.53 -6.86 -10.53
C ILE A 52 -6.29 -6.52 -12.02
N PHE A 53 -7.07 -5.58 -12.56
CA PHE A 53 -7.18 -5.38 -14.00
C PHE A 53 -6.27 -4.26 -14.53
N ALA A 54 -5.94 -3.25 -13.72
CA ALA A 54 -5.30 -2.05 -14.20
C ALA A 54 -3.81 -1.92 -13.81
N GLU A 55 -3.35 -2.38 -12.65
CA GLU A 55 -1.99 -2.06 -12.21
C GLU A 55 -0.97 -3.20 -12.40
N GLY A 56 -1.31 -4.43 -12.00
CA GLY A 56 -0.35 -5.52 -11.97
C GLY A 56 -0.27 -6.30 -13.28
N ALA A 57 -1.31 -7.11 -13.51
CA ALA A 57 -1.34 -8.06 -14.63
C ALA A 57 -1.40 -7.37 -15.99
N PHE A 58 -2.20 -6.29 -16.11
CA PHE A 58 -2.34 -5.57 -17.37
C PHE A 58 -1.03 -4.93 -17.83
N ASN A 59 -0.37 -4.16 -16.97
CA ASN A 59 0.91 -3.50 -17.33
C ASN A 59 2.01 -4.52 -17.63
N ALA A 60 2.08 -5.63 -16.88
CA ALA A 60 3.05 -6.68 -17.12
C ALA A 60 2.87 -7.37 -18.48
N ALA A 61 1.63 -7.47 -18.97
CA ALA A 61 1.32 -8.04 -20.27
C ALA A 61 1.38 -7.00 -21.42
N PHE A 62 0.81 -5.81 -21.18
CA PHE A 62 0.59 -4.79 -22.22
C PHE A 62 1.87 -4.06 -22.62
N VAL A 63 2.65 -3.55 -21.67
CA VAL A 63 3.84 -2.73 -21.98
C VAL A 63 4.86 -3.48 -22.83
N PRO A 64 5.24 -4.73 -22.52
CA PRO A 64 6.14 -5.50 -23.38
C PRO A 64 5.51 -5.87 -24.74
N ALA A 65 4.20 -6.14 -24.79
CA ALA A 65 3.51 -6.44 -26.03
C ALA A 65 3.52 -5.23 -26.98
N TYR A 66 3.16 -4.05 -26.45
CA TYR A 66 3.18 -2.80 -27.21
C TYR A 66 4.60 -2.46 -27.71
N ALA A 67 5.62 -2.57 -26.84
CA ALA A 67 7.01 -2.31 -27.20
C ALA A 67 7.49 -3.25 -28.32
N ARG A 68 7.22 -4.57 -28.23
CA ARG A 68 7.54 -5.52 -29.30
C ARG A 68 6.83 -5.20 -30.62
N THR A 69 5.56 -4.81 -30.55
CA THR A 69 4.79 -4.45 -31.76
C THR A 69 5.33 -3.19 -32.40
N LEU A 70 5.77 -2.23 -31.58
CA LEU A 70 6.42 -1.01 -32.03
C LEU A 70 7.76 -1.28 -32.74
N GLU A 71 8.60 -2.15 -32.16
CA GLU A 71 9.88 -2.52 -32.73
C GLU A 71 9.74 -3.31 -34.04
N ARG A 72 8.77 -4.22 -34.14
CA ARG A 72 8.59 -5.10 -35.31
C ARG A 72 7.82 -4.47 -36.46
N GLY A 73 6.89 -3.56 -36.17
CA GLY A 73 5.97 -3.04 -37.18
C GLY A 73 5.77 -1.51 -37.17
N GLY A 74 6.62 -0.81 -36.39
CA GLY A 74 6.57 0.65 -36.30
C GLY A 74 5.32 1.17 -35.58
N THR A 75 5.16 2.49 -35.65
CA THR A 75 4.08 3.21 -34.95
C THR A 75 2.67 2.83 -35.46
N ALA A 76 2.54 2.52 -36.74
CA ALA A 76 1.25 2.14 -37.35
C ALA A 76 0.71 0.83 -36.78
N ARG A 77 1.56 -0.21 -36.67
CA ARG A 77 1.16 -1.52 -36.10
C ARG A 77 0.92 -1.44 -34.60
N ALA A 78 1.79 -0.72 -33.88
CA ALA A 78 1.61 -0.49 -32.46
C ALA A 78 0.34 0.30 -32.15
N GLY A 79 0.01 1.33 -32.97
CA GLY A 79 -1.25 2.06 -32.87
C GLY A 79 -2.46 1.15 -33.09
N LEU A 80 -2.43 0.32 -34.14
CA LEU A 80 -3.51 -0.63 -34.43
C LEU A 80 -3.73 -1.64 -33.27
N PHE A 81 -2.64 -2.14 -32.68
CA PHE A 81 -2.71 -3.00 -31.49
C PHE A 81 -3.34 -2.26 -30.30
N ALA A 82 -2.91 -1.02 -30.03
CA ALA A 82 -3.46 -0.19 -28.95
C ALA A 82 -4.95 0.12 -29.17
N ASP A 83 -5.37 0.44 -30.39
CA ASP A 83 -6.78 0.70 -30.75
C ASP A 83 -7.68 -0.51 -30.46
N ARG A 84 -7.22 -1.71 -30.80
CA ARG A 84 -7.97 -2.96 -30.56
C ARG A 84 -8.07 -3.27 -29.08
N ILE A 85 -6.96 -3.14 -28.34
CA ILE A 85 -6.97 -3.33 -26.87
C ILE A 85 -7.85 -2.28 -26.20
N PHE A 86 -7.77 -1.02 -26.64
CA PHE A 86 -8.63 0.06 -26.13
C PHE A 86 -10.12 -0.28 -26.31
N THR A 87 -10.52 -0.71 -27.51
CA THR A 87 -11.92 -1.05 -27.79
C THR A 87 -12.42 -2.21 -26.95
N LEU A 88 -11.62 -3.28 -26.84
CA LEU A 88 -11.96 -4.45 -26.02
C LEU A 88 -12.03 -4.09 -24.52
N LEU A 89 -11.09 -3.30 -24.05
CA LEU A 89 -11.04 -2.86 -22.66
C LEU A 89 -12.22 -1.93 -22.35
N LEU A 90 -12.50 -0.94 -23.20
CA LEU A 90 -13.61 -0.02 -23.05
C LEU A 90 -14.95 -0.77 -23.04
N ALA A 91 -15.16 -1.69 -23.99
CA ALA A 91 -16.38 -2.50 -24.04
C ALA A 91 -16.54 -3.35 -22.78
N SER A 92 -15.49 -4.03 -22.32
CA SER A 92 -15.55 -4.84 -21.11
C SER A 92 -15.83 -3.99 -19.86
N GLN A 93 -15.26 -2.80 -19.78
CA GLN A 93 -15.48 -1.89 -18.64
C GLN A 93 -16.89 -1.26 -18.68
N ILE A 94 -17.43 -0.95 -19.83
CA ILE A 94 -18.82 -0.48 -19.96
C ILE A 94 -19.79 -1.55 -19.52
N VAL A 95 -19.58 -2.80 -19.96
CA VAL A 95 -20.43 -3.93 -19.52
C VAL A 95 -20.32 -4.16 -18.01
N LEU A 96 -19.09 -4.17 -17.48
CA LEU A 96 -18.86 -4.32 -16.04
C LEU A 96 -19.53 -3.20 -15.25
N LEU A 97 -19.39 -1.96 -15.71
CA LEU A 97 -20.00 -0.79 -15.07
C LEU A 97 -21.53 -0.88 -15.12
N ALA A 98 -22.12 -1.22 -16.27
CA ALA A 98 -23.57 -1.37 -16.42
C ALA A 98 -24.13 -2.45 -15.47
N VAL A 99 -23.46 -3.61 -15.41
CA VAL A 99 -23.84 -4.72 -14.51
C VAL A 99 -23.69 -4.29 -13.05
N ALA A 100 -22.58 -3.66 -12.68
CA ALA A 100 -22.33 -3.23 -11.31
C ALA A 100 -23.31 -2.15 -10.85
N LEU A 101 -23.68 -1.20 -11.72
CA LEU A 101 -24.67 -0.15 -11.41
C LEU A 101 -26.10 -0.73 -11.32
N ALA A 102 -26.46 -1.65 -12.21
CA ALA A 102 -27.77 -2.32 -12.17
C ALA A 102 -27.93 -3.19 -10.92
N PHE A 103 -26.88 -3.88 -10.49
CA PHE A 103 -26.87 -4.82 -9.38
C PHE A 103 -26.04 -4.33 -8.19
N THR A 104 -25.91 -3.01 -7.98
CA THR A 104 -25.11 -2.47 -6.86
C THR A 104 -25.48 -3.05 -5.49
N PRO A 105 -26.79 -3.23 -5.13
CA PRO A 105 -27.15 -3.87 -3.88
C PRO A 105 -26.53 -5.28 -3.75
N LEU A 106 -26.65 -6.12 -4.77
CA LEU A 106 -26.08 -7.47 -4.79
C LEU A 106 -24.54 -7.44 -4.67
N VAL A 107 -23.90 -6.46 -5.29
CA VAL A 107 -22.44 -6.25 -5.16
C VAL A 107 -22.07 -5.97 -3.71
N ILE A 108 -22.84 -5.13 -3.01
CA ILE A 108 -22.63 -4.85 -1.58
C ILE A 108 -22.95 -6.07 -0.72
N ASP A 109 -24.02 -6.80 -1.01
CA ASP A 109 -24.39 -8.04 -0.30
C ASP A 109 -23.25 -9.08 -0.33
N VAL A 110 -22.55 -9.18 -1.46
CA VAL A 110 -21.44 -10.13 -1.61
C VAL A 110 -20.15 -9.62 -0.96
N LEU A 111 -19.86 -8.33 -1.08
CA LEU A 111 -18.55 -7.76 -0.72
C LEU A 111 -18.52 -7.12 0.68
N ALA A 112 -19.68 -6.80 1.23
CA ALA A 112 -19.81 -6.24 2.58
C ALA A 112 -21.10 -6.75 3.25
N PRO A 113 -21.31 -8.08 3.35
CA PRO A 113 -22.57 -8.67 3.83
C PRO A 113 -22.95 -8.25 5.26
N GLY A 114 -21.96 -7.92 6.08
CA GLY A 114 -22.20 -7.44 7.44
C GLY A 114 -22.97 -6.11 7.52
N LEU A 115 -22.95 -5.29 6.45
CA LEU A 115 -23.67 -4.03 6.41
C LEU A 115 -25.20 -4.24 6.25
N VAL A 116 -25.65 -5.39 5.76
CA VAL A 116 -27.09 -5.69 5.61
C VAL A 116 -27.83 -5.58 6.94
N ASN A 117 -27.17 -5.83 8.06
CA ASN A 117 -27.74 -5.72 9.40
C ASN A 117 -27.86 -4.26 9.90
N ASP A 118 -27.33 -3.27 9.16
CA ASP A 118 -27.45 -1.86 9.47
C ASP A 118 -27.96 -1.11 8.21
N PRO A 119 -29.29 -0.91 8.11
CA PRO A 119 -29.91 -0.34 6.92
C PRO A 119 -29.36 1.04 6.54
N SER A 120 -28.94 1.83 7.52
CA SER A 120 -28.42 3.19 7.30
C SER A 120 -27.04 3.14 6.63
N ARG A 121 -26.13 2.30 7.12
CA ARG A 121 -24.80 2.09 6.54
C ARG A 121 -24.90 1.40 5.17
N TYR A 122 -25.81 0.43 5.04
CA TYR A 122 -26.03 -0.30 3.80
C TYR A 122 -26.53 0.61 2.68
N GLY A 123 -27.60 1.38 2.93
CA GLY A 123 -28.15 2.32 1.94
C GLY A 123 -27.10 3.30 1.47
N LEU A 124 -26.35 3.90 2.41
CA LEU A 124 -25.28 4.82 2.09
C LEU A 124 -24.15 4.16 1.31
N ALA A 125 -23.74 2.94 1.66
CA ALA A 125 -22.72 2.20 0.91
C ALA A 125 -23.14 1.93 -0.53
N VAL A 126 -24.42 1.59 -0.77
CA VAL A 126 -24.98 1.41 -2.12
C VAL A 126 -24.95 2.71 -2.91
N GLU A 127 -25.41 3.84 -2.31
CA GLU A 127 -25.40 5.16 -2.96
C GLU A 127 -23.97 5.60 -3.33
N LEU A 128 -23.06 5.55 -2.36
CA LEU A 128 -21.69 5.96 -2.57
C LEU A 128 -20.96 5.07 -3.59
N THR A 129 -21.26 3.77 -3.60
CA THR A 129 -20.69 2.83 -4.59
C THR A 129 -21.15 3.16 -6.00
N ARG A 130 -22.43 3.53 -6.20
CA ARG A 130 -22.91 3.98 -7.51
C ARG A 130 -22.16 5.20 -8.03
N ILE A 131 -21.77 6.12 -7.14
CA ILE A 131 -21.00 7.31 -7.49
C ILE A 131 -19.52 6.97 -7.78
N THR A 132 -18.91 6.09 -6.97
CA THR A 132 -17.48 5.77 -7.09
C THR A 132 -17.19 4.76 -8.18
N PHE A 133 -18.12 3.87 -8.53
CA PHE A 133 -17.85 2.76 -9.46
C PHE A 133 -17.43 3.21 -10.87
N PRO A 134 -17.98 4.30 -11.47
CA PRO A 134 -17.51 4.80 -12.77
C PRO A 134 -16.03 5.21 -12.79
N TYR A 135 -15.42 5.51 -11.63
CA TYR A 135 -13.99 5.72 -11.51
C TYR A 135 -13.18 4.52 -12.04
N LEU A 136 -13.68 3.29 -11.88
CA LEU A 136 -13.00 2.10 -12.37
C LEU A 136 -12.79 2.12 -13.88
N LEU A 137 -13.79 2.53 -14.66
CA LEU A 137 -13.65 2.69 -16.12
C LEU A 137 -12.57 3.71 -16.45
N LEU A 138 -12.60 4.87 -15.80
CA LEU A 138 -11.65 5.95 -16.06
C LEU A 138 -10.21 5.54 -15.72
N ILE A 139 -9.99 4.95 -14.54
CA ILE A 139 -8.64 4.54 -14.11
C ILE A 139 -8.08 3.39 -14.94
N THR A 140 -8.94 2.53 -15.47
CA THR A 140 -8.53 1.46 -16.38
C THR A 140 -8.01 2.04 -17.71
N LEU A 141 -8.68 3.07 -18.22
CA LEU A 141 -8.20 3.81 -19.41
C LEU A 141 -6.92 4.59 -19.10
N VAL A 142 -6.81 5.21 -17.94
CA VAL A 142 -5.56 5.85 -17.47
C VAL A 142 -4.40 4.86 -17.48
N THR A 143 -4.64 3.62 -17.06
CA THR A 143 -3.61 2.57 -17.07
C THR A 143 -3.20 2.18 -18.49
N LEU A 144 -4.14 2.04 -19.41
CA LEU A 144 -3.84 1.75 -20.82
C LEU A 144 -2.98 2.86 -21.43
N TYR A 145 -3.41 4.12 -21.29
CA TYR A 145 -2.66 5.25 -21.84
C TYR A 145 -1.31 5.45 -21.14
N GLY A 146 -1.27 5.25 -19.83
CA GLY A 146 -0.02 5.22 -19.06
C GLY A 146 0.93 4.14 -19.54
N GLY A 147 0.41 2.95 -19.85
CA GLY A 147 1.17 1.83 -20.43
C GLY A 147 1.78 2.17 -21.78
N ILE A 148 1.01 2.83 -22.68
CA ILE A 148 1.50 3.34 -23.97
C ILE A 148 2.61 4.37 -23.76
N LEU A 149 2.38 5.35 -22.88
CA LEU A 149 3.37 6.39 -22.58
C LEU A 149 4.64 5.81 -21.98
N ASN A 150 4.52 4.81 -21.09
CA ASN A 150 5.67 4.11 -20.50
C ASN A 150 6.48 3.36 -21.56
N ALA A 151 5.81 2.68 -22.51
CA ALA A 151 6.48 2.02 -23.63
C ALA A 151 7.20 3.03 -24.55
N LEU A 152 6.63 4.23 -24.69
CA LEU A 152 7.26 5.37 -25.41
C LEU A 152 8.27 6.14 -24.54
N GLN A 153 8.59 5.65 -23.32
CA GLN A 153 9.51 6.27 -22.37
C GLN A 153 9.11 7.68 -21.88
N LYS A 154 7.81 8.00 -21.88
CA LYS A 154 7.22 9.26 -21.42
C LYS A 154 6.50 9.07 -20.08
N PHE A 155 7.25 8.98 -18.98
CA PHE A 155 6.74 8.54 -17.67
C PHE A 155 6.00 9.63 -16.87
N ALA A 156 6.20 10.91 -17.18
CA ALA A 156 5.79 12.03 -16.31
C ALA A 156 4.28 12.07 -16.03
N ALA A 157 3.44 11.94 -17.07
CA ALA A 157 1.98 12.05 -16.92
C ALA A 157 1.40 10.88 -16.10
N ALA A 158 1.86 9.65 -16.36
CA ALA A 158 1.42 8.49 -15.59
C ALA A 158 1.87 8.55 -14.13
N ALA A 159 3.08 9.07 -13.86
CA ALA A 159 3.60 9.24 -12.50
C ALA A 159 2.91 10.39 -11.74
N ALA A 160 2.43 11.43 -12.45
CA ALA A 160 1.72 12.58 -11.85
C ALA A 160 0.22 12.29 -11.58
N ALA A 161 -0.39 11.37 -12.31
CA ALA A 161 -1.83 11.09 -12.21
C ALA A 161 -2.32 10.88 -10.78
N PRO A 162 -1.68 10.06 -9.90
CA PRO A 162 -2.16 9.87 -8.53
C PRO A 162 -2.18 11.13 -7.66
N ILE A 163 -1.45 12.20 -8.04
CA ILE A 163 -1.49 13.48 -7.33
C ILE A 163 -2.85 14.15 -7.56
N LEU A 164 -3.41 14.02 -8.77
CA LEU A 164 -4.74 14.57 -9.08
C LEU A 164 -5.84 13.90 -8.27
N LEU A 165 -5.73 12.59 -7.99
CA LEU A 165 -6.64 11.91 -7.07
C LEU A 165 -6.65 12.60 -5.71
N ASN A 166 -5.47 12.86 -5.17
CA ASN A 166 -5.37 13.47 -3.85
C ASN A 166 -5.92 14.90 -3.84
N ILE A 167 -5.59 15.71 -4.85
CA ILE A 167 -6.06 17.09 -4.98
C ILE A 167 -7.59 17.15 -5.16
N ALA A 168 -8.14 16.34 -6.09
CA ALA A 168 -9.57 16.34 -6.37
C ALA A 168 -10.39 15.92 -5.14
N LEU A 169 -9.90 14.91 -4.40
CA LEU A 169 -10.56 14.46 -3.18
C LEU A 169 -10.52 15.53 -2.07
N VAL A 170 -9.38 16.20 -1.90
CA VAL A 170 -9.26 17.33 -0.95
C VAL A 170 -10.20 18.46 -1.32
N MET A 171 -10.24 18.86 -2.60
CA MET A 171 -11.15 19.92 -3.06
C MET A 171 -12.62 19.56 -2.82
N ALA A 172 -13.01 18.32 -3.14
CA ALA A 172 -14.38 17.86 -2.91
C ALA A 172 -14.74 17.83 -1.41
N LEU A 173 -13.82 17.40 -0.55
CA LEU A 173 -14.03 17.41 0.91
C LEU A 173 -14.15 18.84 1.47
N MET A 174 -13.42 19.81 0.94
CA MET A 174 -13.57 21.21 1.33
C MET A 174 -14.95 21.78 0.97
N LEU A 175 -15.61 21.19 -0.01
CA LEU A 175 -16.96 21.52 -0.41
C LEU A 175 -18.04 20.60 0.21
N ALA A 176 -17.70 19.83 1.24
CA ALA A 176 -18.60 18.83 1.83
C ALA A 176 -19.92 19.40 2.33
N ALA A 177 -19.97 20.68 2.73
CA ALA A 177 -21.19 21.36 3.15
C ALA A 177 -22.27 21.49 2.05
N PHE A 178 -21.89 21.34 0.78
CA PHE A 178 -22.82 21.40 -0.36
C PHE A 178 -23.39 20.01 -0.75
N PHE A 179 -23.00 18.95 -0.05
CA PHE A 179 -23.42 17.58 -0.33
C PHE A 179 -24.31 17.04 0.80
N PRO A 180 -25.15 16.02 0.54
CA PRO A 180 -26.02 15.42 1.56
C PRO A 180 -25.23 14.87 2.77
N THR A 181 -24.06 14.29 2.52
CA THR A 181 -23.10 13.87 3.56
C THR A 181 -21.67 14.09 3.08
N ALA A 182 -20.72 14.14 4.01
CA ALA A 182 -19.29 14.18 3.68
C ALA A 182 -18.84 12.97 2.84
N GLY A 183 -19.52 11.81 2.98
CA GLY A 183 -19.27 10.64 2.15
C GLY A 183 -19.61 10.86 0.67
N HIS A 184 -20.69 11.60 0.38
CA HIS A 184 -21.04 11.99 -0.99
C HIS A 184 -19.99 12.92 -1.60
N ALA A 185 -19.53 13.93 -0.85
CA ALA A 185 -18.45 14.79 -1.31
C ALA A 185 -17.19 13.97 -1.66
N ALA A 186 -16.79 13.06 -0.79
CA ALA A 186 -15.65 12.18 -1.03
C ALA A 186 -15.86 11.27 -2.26
N ALA A 187 -17.05 10.68 -2.44
CA ALA A 187 -17.37 9.83 -3.58
C ALA A 187 -17.31 10.59 -4.92
N TRP A 188 -17.91 11.78 -4.98
CA TRP A 188 -17.80 12.67 -6.15
C TRP A 188 -16.37 13.15 -6.39
N GLY A 189 -15.58 13.37 -5.32
CA GLY A 189 -14.17 13.67 -5.40
C GLY A 189 -13.36 12.55 -6.08
N VAL A 190 -13.68 11.29 -5.77
CA VAL A 190 -13.07 10.12 -6.45
C VAL A 190 -13.43 10.08 -7.93
N LEU A 191 -14.67 10.33 -8.29
CA LEU A 191 -15.09 10.37 -9.69
C LEU A 191 -14.43 11.51 -10.46
N LEU A 192 -14.41 12.72 -9.87
CA LEU A 192 -13.71 13.87 -10.44
C LEU A 192 -12.22 13.59 -10.66
N ALA A 193 -11.59 12.92 -9.69
CA ALA A 193 -10.21 12.49 -9.81
C ALA A 193 -9.99 11.62 -11.05
N GLY A 194 -10.86 10.63 -11.26
CA GLY A 194 -10.78 9.76 -12.45
C GLY A 194 -10.86 10.54 -13.76
N VAL A 195 -11.75 11.55 -13.84
CA VAL A 195 -11.87 12.44 -15.01
C VAL A 195 -10.58 13.25 -15.22
N LEU A 196 -10.03 13.83 -14.16
CA LEU A 196 -8.79 14.63 -14.25
C LEU A 196 -7.57 13.77 -14.59
N GLU A 197 -7.43 12.59 -13.98
CA GLU A 197 -6.36 11.63 -14.30
C GLU A 197 -6.45 11.20 -15.76
N PHE A 198 -7.65 10.83 -16.23
CA PHE A 198 -7.89 10.48 -17.63
C PHE A 198 -7.55 11.62 -18.57
N ALA A 199 -8.02 12.84 -18.31
CA ALA A 199 -7.74 14.02 -19.13
C ALA A 199 -6.23 14.30 -19.22
N LEU A 200 -5.50 14.19 -18.09
CA LEU A 200 -4.04 14.38 -18.05
C LEU A 200 -3.32 13.36 -18.95
N VAL A 201 -3.62 12.07 -18.75
CA VAL A 201 -2.87 10.99 -19.42
C VAL A 201 -3.29 10.86 -20.89
N ALA A 202 -4.59 11.04 -21.21
CA ALA A 202 -5.08 11.10 -22.59
C ALA A 202 -4.50 12.31 -23.35
N GLY A 203 -4.45 13.49 -22.72
CA GLY A 203 -3.80 14.67 -23.29
C GLY A 203 -2.31 14.46 -23.59
N ALA A 204 -1.60 13.75 -22.69
CA ALA A 204 -0.21 13.38 -22.91
C ALA A 204 -0.05 12.36 -24.06
N ALA A 205 -0.94 11.37 -24.15
CA ALA A 205 -0.96 10.38 -25.22
C ALA A 205 -1.25 11.04 -26.58
N LYS A 206 -2.20 12.00 -26.61
CA LYS A 206 -2.49 12.81 -27.82
C LYS A 206 -1.27 13.60 -28.28
N ARG A 207 -0.57 14.29 -27.35
CA ARG A 207 0.67 15.03 -27.70
C ARG A 207 1.80 14.10 -28.13
N ALA A 208 1.75 12.84 -27.75
CA ALA A 208 2.69 11.82 -28.19
C ALA A 208 2.34 11.22 -29.56
N GLY A 209 1.19 11.57 -30.12
CA GLY A 209 0.68 10.97 -31.37
C GLY A 209 0.26 9.51 -31.22
N ALA A 210 -0.05 9.08 -29.99
CA ALA A 210 -0.34 7.68 -29.64
C ALA A 210 -1.68 7.55 -28.90
N LEU A 211 -2.66 8.41 -29.21
CA LEU A 211 -4.01 8.33 -28.66
C LEU A 211 -4.77 7.19 -29.35
N PRO A 212 -5.17 6.13 -28.65
CA PRO A 212 -6.00 5.08 -29.23
C PRO A 212 -7.35 5.61 -29.72
N VAL A 213 -7.81 5.05 -30.83
CA VAL A 213 -9.12 5.33 -31.40
C VAL A 213 -9.98 4.07 -31.39
N PHE A 214 -11.29 4.28 -31.40
CA PHE A 214 -12.22 3.15 -31.50
C PHE A 214 -12.05 2.44 -32.84
N ARG A 215 -11.75 1.14 -32.78
CA ARG A 215 -11.71 0.25 -33.94
C ARG A 215 -12.38 -1.05 -33.64
N TRP A 216 -13.06 -1.61 -34.63
CA TRP A 216 -13.70 -2.91 -34.47
C TRP A 216 -12.65 -3.95 -34.01
N PRO A 217 -12.89 -4.66 -32.90
CA PRO A 217 -11.91 -5.58 -32.33
C PRO A 217 -11.67 -6.78 -33.24
N GLN A 218 -10.39 -7.08 -33.49
CA GLN A 218 -9.96 -8.28 -34.19
C GLN A 218 -8.96 -9.02 -33.32
N LEU A 219 -9.16 -10.32 -33.16
CA LEU A 219 -8.27 -11.21 -32.41
C LEU A 219 -7.10 -11.66 -33.30
N ASP A 220 -6.25 -10.72 -33.70
CA ASP A 220 -5.02 -11.02 -34.44
C ASP A 220 -3.96 -11.67 -33.54
N THR A 221 -2.79 -11.94 -34.11
CA THR A 221 -1.69 -12.61 -33.43
C THR A 221 -1.18 -11.80 -32.24
N ASP A 222 -1.09 -10.47 -32.36
CA ASP A 222 -0.57 -9.59 -31.31
C ASP A 222 -1.56 -9.53 -30.13
N VAL A 223 -2.87 -9.38 -30.42
CA VAL A 223 -3.96 -9.40 -29.41
C VAL A 223 -4.05 -10.75 -28.70
N ARG A 224 -3.95 -11.89 -29.44
CA ARG A 224 -3.96 -13.23 -28.84
C ARG A 224 -2.75 -13.45 -27.93
N GLN A 225 -1.57 -12.98 -28.34
CA GLN A 225 -0.36 -13.06 -27.51
C GLN A 225 -0.49 -12.25 -26.22
N PHE A 226 -1.10 -11.05 -26.31
CA PHE A 226 -1.40 -10.25 -25.14
C PHE A 226 -2.32 -11.00 -24.15
N PHE A 227 -3.44 -11.56 -24.61
CA PHE A 227 -4.35 -12.31 -23.72
C PHE A 227 -3.73 -13.57 -23.15
N ARG A 228 -2.85 -14.27 -23.90
CA ARG A 228 -2.08 -15.42 -23.39
C ARG A 228 -1.12 -15.00 -22.26
N ALA A 229 -0.57 -13.80 -22.32
CA ALA A 229 0.28 -13.27 -21.25
C ALA A 229 -0.54 -12.72 -20.08
N LEU A 230 -1.68 -12.08 -20.35
CA LEU A 230 -2.56 -11.49 -19.35
C LEU A 230 -3.19 -12.55 -18.44
N GLY A 231 -3.64 -13.69 -18.99
CA GLY A 231 -4.32 -14.74 -18.22
C GLY A 231 -3.51 -15.21 -17.01
N PRO A 232 -2.29 -15.78 -17.19
CA PRO A 232 -1.44 -16.18 -16.07
C PRO A 232 -1.07 -15.04 -15.11
N ALA A 233 -0.83 -13.83 -15.63
CA ALA A 233 -0.52 -12.66 -14.80
C ALA A 233 -1.73 -12.27 -13.91
N THR A 234 -2.96 -12.36 -14.44
CA THR A 234 -4.19 -12.11 -13.69
C THR A 234 -4.40 -13.16 -12.60
N VAL A 235 -4.20 -14.45 -12.91
CA VAL A 235 -4.28 -15.53 -11.91
C VAL A 235 -3.26 -15.34 -10.80
N GLY A 236 -2.02 -14.93 -11.15
CA GLY A 236 -0.98 -14.64 -10.16
C GLY A 236 -1.34 -13.47 -9.23
N SER A 237 -2.01 -12.43 -9.73
CA SER A 237 -2.45 -11.30 -8.92
C SER A 237 -3.75 -11.57 -8.15
N ALA A 238 -4.62 -12.42 -8.67
CA ALA A 238 -5.95 -12.70 -8.10
C ALA A 238 -5.88 -13.27 -6.68
N GLY A 239 -4.90 -14.12 -6.38
CA GLY A 239 -4.74 -14.69 -5.04
C GLY A 239 -4.57 -13.65 -3.95
N VAL A 240 -3.76 -12.62 -4.19
CA VAL A 240 -3.58 -11.50 -3.26
C VAL A 240 -4.87 -10.68 -3.13
N GLN A 241 -5.55 -10.44 -4.24
CA GLN A 241 -6.79 -9.67 -4.23
C GLN A 241 -7.94 -10.41 -3.54
N LEU A 242 -8.03 -11.73 -3.68
CA LEU A 242 -9.01 -12.54 -2.93
C LEU A 242 -8.82 -12.41 -1.41
N ALA A 243 -7.59 -12.37 -0.92
CA ALA A 243 -7.33 -12.12 0.49
C ALA A 243 -7.81 -10.73 0.94
N LEU A 244 -7.61 -9.69 0.10
CA LEU A 244 -8.08 -8.33 0.38
C LEU A 244 -9.62 -8.23 0.31
N PHE A 245 -10.29 -8.99 -0.55
CA PHE A 245 -11.75 -9.11 -0.55
C PHE A 245 -12.24 -9.76 0.75
N ALA A 246 -11.62 -10.87 1.18
CA ALA A 246 -11.95 -11.52 2.45
C ALA A 246 -11.80 -10.53 3.63
N ASP A 247 -10.77 -9.69 3.62
CA ASP A 247 -10.59 -8.64 4.62
C ASP A 247 -11.75 -7.64 4.65
N THR A 248 -12.25 -7.24 3.48
CA THR A 248 -13.39 -6.32 3.39
C THR A 248 -14.68 -6.97 3.87
N ILE A 249 -14.92 -8.23 3.47
CA ILE A 249 -16.08 -9.02 3.89
C ILE A 249 -16.09 -9.16 5.42
N ILE A 250 -14.99 -9.61 6.01
CA ILE A 250 -14.91 -9.83 7.47
C ILE A 250 -15.04 -8.49 8.21
N ALA A 251 -14.38 -7.43 7.75
CA ALA A 251 -14.44 -6.12 8.38
C ALA A 251 -15.85 -5.49 8.32
N SER A 252 -16.70 -5.88 7.36
CA SER A 252 -18.07 -5.37 7.25
C SER A 252 -18.97 -5.78 8.42
N PHE A 253 -18.66 -6.90 9.10
CA PHE A 253 -19.41 -7.36 10.27
C PHE A 253 -19.07 -6.58 11.56
N LEU A 254 -18.08 -5.73 11.52
CA LEU A 254 -17.66 -4.96 12.69
C LEU A 254 -18.63 -3.79 12.98
N PRO A 255 -18.65 -3.32 14.25
CA PRO A 255 -19.42 -2.13 14.61
C PRO A 255 -19.02 -0.90 13.81
N ALA A 256 -19.91 0.10 13.77
CA ALA A 256 -19.66 1.39 13.12
C ALA A 256 -18.38 2.04 13.69
N GLY A 257 -17.56 2.63 12.80
CA GLY A 257 -16.27 3.22 13.12
C GLY A 257 -15.08 2.26 13.09
N ALA A 258 -15.33 0.94 13.15
CA ALA A 258 -14.26 -0.06 13.15
C ALA A 258 -13.51 -0.13 11.81
N LEU A 259 -14.22 -0.06 10.68
CA LEU A 259 -13.63 0.00 9.33
C LEU A 259 -12.75 1.25 9.18
N SER A 260 -13.23 2.38 9.68
CA SER A 260 -12.51 3.65 9.68
C SER A 260 -11.26 3.60 10.54
N ALA A 261 -11.33 3.02 11.74
CA ALA A 261 -10.18 2.84 12.63
C ALA A 261 -9.11 1.95 11.98
N LEU A 262 -9.52 0.85 11.32
CA LEU A 262 -8.61 0.01 10.53
C LEU A 262 -7.94 0.79 9.41
N TYR A 263 -8.71 1.59 8.67
CA TYR A 263 -8.18 2.39 7.56
C TYR A 263 -7.11 3.37 8.03
N TYR A 264 -7.41 4.20 9.05
CA TYR A 264 -6.46 5.22 9.52
C TYR A 264 -5.24 4.60 10.21
N ALA A 265 -5.41 3.55 10.99
CA ALA A 265 -4.28 2.82 11.59
C ALA A 265 -3.37 2.19 10.52
N ASP A 266 -3.95 1.56 9.50
CA ASP A 266 -3.19 0.98 8.39
C ASP A 266 -2.40 2.05 7.63
N ARG A 267 -2.94 3.26 7.42
CA ARG A 267 -2.22 4.37 6.78
C ARG A 267 -0.94 4.73 7.51
N ILE A 268 -0.95 4.78 8.83
CA ILE A 268 0.25 5.05 9.63
C ILE A 268 1.22 3.86 9.56
N ASN A 269 0.71 2.64 9.68
CA ASN A 269 1.51 1.42 9.58
C ASN A 269 2.21 1.28 8.21
N GLN A 270 1.57 1.72 7.12
CA GLN A 270 2.12 1.67 5.76
C GLN A 270 3.29 2.64 5.54
N LEU A 271 3.46 3.70 6.35
CA LEU A 271 4.54 4.67 6.19
C LEU A 271 5.93 4.01 6.36
N PRO A 272 6.26 3.38 7.51
CA PRO A 272 7.54 2.70 7.64
C PRO A 272 7.69 1.50 6.69
N ILE A 273 6.62 0.74 6.42
CA ILE A 273 6.64 -0.37 5.45
C ILE A 273 7.03 0.14 4.06
N GLY A 274 6.43 1.26 3.64
CA GLY A 274 6.68 1.86 2.35
C GLY A 274 8.08 2.44 2.19
N VAL A 275 8.63 3.05 3.25
CA VAL A 275 9.97 3.65 3.18
C VAL A 275 11.05 2.58 3.33
N ILE A 276 10.98 1.79 4.40
CA ILE A 276 12.04 0.83 4.77
C ILE A 276 12.01 -0.41 3.87
N GLY A 277 10.79 -0.97 3.67
CA GLY A 277 10.64 -2.22 2.92
C GLY A 277 10.94 -2.06 1.43
N ILE A 278 10.54 -0.94 0.81
CA ILE A 278 10.85 -0.68 -0.59
C ILE A 278 12.35 -0.40 -0.75
N ALA A 279 12.95 0.43 0.11
CA ALA A 279 14.38 0.73 0.06
C ALA A 279 15.22 -0.55 0.17
N ALA A 280 14.91 -1.43 1.13
CA ALA A 280 15.59 -2.71 1.26
C ALA A 280 15.38 -3.62 0.03
N GLY A 281 14.15 -3.76 -0.45
CA GLY A 281 13.81 -4.65 -1.56
C GLY A 281 14.42 -4.22 -2.90
N THR A 282 14.48 -2.92 -3.19
CA THR A 282 15.01 -2.40 -4.45
C THR A 282 16.53 -2.53 -4.57
N VAL A 283 17.25 -2.52 -3.46
CA VAL A 283 18.72 -2.64 -3.45
C VAL A 283 19.15 -4.10 -3.38
N ILE A 284 18.46 -4.91 -2.56
CA ILE A 284 18.93 -6.26 -2.26
C ILE A 284 18.75 -7.24 -3.42
N LEU A 285 17.66 -7.17 -4.16
CA LEU A 285 17.38 -8.12 -5.23
C LEU A 285 18.39 -8.06 -6.39
N PRO A 286 18.72 -6.88 -6.97
CA PRO A 286 19.75 -6.78 -8.01
C PRO A 286 21.14 -7.19 -7.51
N GLU A 287 21.51 -6.80 -6.28
CA GLU A 287 22.80 -7.15 -5.69
C GLU A 287 22.95 -8.66 -5.50
N MET A 288 21.91 -9.32 -4.97
CA MET A 288 21.92 -10.76 -4.82
C MET A 288 21.95 -11.48 -6.17
N SER A 289 21.15 -11.03 -7.14
CA SER A 289 21.12 -11.64 -8.49
C SER A 289 22.48 -11.54 -9.17
N ARG A 290 23.16 -10.42 -9.08
CA ARG A 290 24.52 -10.22 -9.62
C ARG A 290 25.54 -11.15 -8.98
N ARG A 291 25.54 -11.29 -7.64
CA ARG A 291 26.46 -12.16 -6.91
C ARG A 291 26.20 -13.64 -7.21
N LEU A 292 24.96 -14.04 -7.26
CA LEU A 292 24.60 -15.41 -7.61
C LEU A 292 24.96 -15.76 -9.06
N ALA A 293 24.84 -14.82 -10.00
CA ALA A 293 25.25 -15.01 -11.39
C ALA A 293 26.77 -15.25 -11.54
N THR A 294 27.59 -14.71 -10.61
CA THR A 294 29.04 -14.95 -10.55
C THR A 294 29.44 -16.13 -9.66
N GLY A 295 28.46 -16.88 -9.10
CA GLY A 295 28.73 -18.01 -8.19
C GLY A 295 29.06 -17.61 -6.75
N ASP A 296 29.03 -16.30 -6.41
CA ASP A 296 29.34 -15.79 -5.07
C ASP A 296 28.13 -15.95 -4.13
N THR A 297 27.86 -17.19 -3.72
CA THR A 297 26.77 -17.51 -2.78
C THR A 297 27.00 -16.97 -1.38
N VAL A 298 28.27 -16.87 -0.95
CA VAL A 298 28.65 -16.33 0.36
C VAL A 298 28.41 -14.83 0.39
N GLY A 299 28.88 -14.10 -0.63
CA GLY A 299 28.62 -12.67 -0.76
C GLY A 299 27.15 -12.32 -0.88
N ALA A 300 26.35 -13.14 -1.57
CA ALA A 300 24.89 -12.96 -1.64
C ALA A 300 24.24 -13.09 -0.24
N SER A 301 24.66 -14.09 0.56
CA SER A 301 24.19 -14.26 1.93
C SER A 301 24.59 -13.11 2.84
N HIS A 302 25.82 -12.62 2.71
CA HIS A 302 26.29 -11.44 3.45
C HIS A 302 25.49 -10.17 3.08
N ALA A 303 25.22 -9.94 1.79
CA ALA A 303 24.41 -8.82 1.35
C ALA A 303 23.00 -8.86 1.96
N GLN A 304 22.37 -10.06 1.97
CA GLN A 304 21.07 -10.26 2.62
C GLN A 304 21.12 -9.94 4.12
N ASN A 305 22.11 -10.47 4.84
CA ASN A 305 22.22 -10.22 6.29
C ASN A 305 22.41 -8.73 6.60
N ARG A 306 23.17 -7.99 5.78
CA ARG A 306 23.32 -6.53 5.95
C ARG A 306 22.03 -5.77 5.66
N ALA A 307 21.25 -6.19 4.66
CA ALA A 307 19.96 -5.59 4.38
C ALA A 307 18.97 -5.84 5.54
N VAL A 308 18.98 -7.03 6.13
CA VAL A 308 18.18 -7.33 7.33
C VAL A 308 18.62 -6.47 8.53
N GLU A 309 19.93 -6.30 8.78
CA GLU A 309 20.43 -5.39 9.82
C GLU A 309 19.93 -3.96 9.64
N PHE A 310 20.03 -3.43 8.43
CA PHE A 310 19.56 -2.08 8.10
C PHE A 310 18.04 -1.95 8.30
N THR A 311 17.31 -2.97 7.90
CA THR A 311 15.86 -3.03 8.08
C THR A 311 15.48 -3.02 9.55
N LEU A 312 16.16 -3.82 10.39
CA LEU A 312 15.93 -3.87 11.84
C LEU A 312 16.27 -2.52 12.51
N LEU A 313 17.38 -1.91 12.12
CA LEU A 313 17.80 -0.59 12.64
C LEU A 313 16.68 0.45 12.51
N LEU A 314 16.02 0.50 11.35
CA LEU A 314 14.99 1.50 11.06
C LEU A 314 13.60 1.10 11.55
N SER A 315 13.26 -0.20 11.60
CA SER A 315 11.92 -0.66 11.93
C SER A 315 11.67 -0.75 13.43
N ILE A 316 12.67 -1.11 14.22
CA ILE A 316 12.52 -1.32 15.67
C ILE A 316 12.06 -0.04 16.39
N PRO A 317 12.59 1.17 16.14
CA PRO A 317 12.08 2.37 16.77
C PRO A 317 10.63 2.69 16.38
N CYS A 318 10.21 2.37 15.15
CA CYS A 318 8.82 2.52 14.74
C CYS A 318 7.90 1.58 15.52
N VAL A 319 8.31 0.31 15.68
CA VAL A 319 7.57 -0.68 16.48
C VAL A 319 7.43 -0.20 17.93
N ALA A 320 8.51 0.27 18.55
CA ALA A 320 8.49 0.79 19.93
C ALA A 320 7.51 1.97 20.07
N ALA A 321 7.55 2.92 19.12
CA ALA A 321 6.65 4.07 19.11
C ALA A 321 5.18 3.65 18.95
N PHE A 322 4.88 2.75 18.01
CA PHE A 322 3.52 2.27 17.76
C PHE A 322 2.93 1.44 18.91
N PHE A 323 3.77 0.82 19.73
CA PHE A 323 3.32 0.15 20.96
C PHE A 323 3.12 1.10 22.14
N ILE A 324 3.99 2.09 22.30
CA ILE A 324 4.04 2.90 23.54
C ILE A 324 3.18 4.15 23.46
N VAL A 325 3.14 4.80 22.28
CA VAL A 325 2.44 6.08 22.10
C VAL A 325 1.48 6.08 20.90
N PRO A 326 0.74 4.96 20.62
CA PRO A 326 -0.10 4.88 19.44
C PRO A 326 -1.24 5.90 19.45
N ASP A 327 -1.86 6.11 20.62
CA ASP A 327 -2.91 7.08 20.84
C ASP A 327 -2.43 8.51 20.57
N LEU A 328 -1.24 8.89 21.08
CA LEU A 328 -0.64 10.20 20.80
C LEU A 328 -0.38 10.40 19.31
N ILE A 329 0.10 9.35 18.62
CA ILE A 329 0.33 9.41 17.16
C ILE A 329 -0.99 9.68 16.43
N MET A 330 -2.05 8.93 16.78
CA MET A 330 -3.35 9.10 16.13
C MET A 330 -3.98 10.46 16.46
N ARG A 331 -3.88 10.93 17.72
CA ARG A 331 -4.37 12.25 18.12
C ARG A 331 -3.65 13.36 17.39
N ALA A 332 -2.33 13.38 17.44
CA ALA A 332 -1.50 14.42 16.82
C ALA A 332 -1.78 14.57 15.31
N LEU A 333 -2.03 13.45 14.62
CA LEU A 333 -2.19 13.45 13.18
C LEU A 333 -3.65 13.65 12.73
N PHE A 334 -4.64 13.12 13.46
CA PHE A 334 -6.00 13.01 12.96
C PHE A 334 -7.08 13.71 13.81
N VAL A 335 -6.86 13.98 15.11
CA VAL A 335 -7.89 14.63 15.96
C VAL A 335 -8.10 16.07 15.52
N ARG A 336 -9.00 16.24 14.56
CA ARG A 336 -9.45 17.53 14.00
C ARG A 336 -10.85 17.35 13.43
N GLY A 337 -11.68 18.40 13.54
CA GLY A 337 -13.04 18.38 12.95
C GLY A 337 -13.89 17.24 13.48
N ALA A 338 -14.33 16.37 12.58
CA ALA A 338 -15.20 15.24 12.90
C ALA A 338 -14.48 14.03 13.53
N PHE A 339 -13.14 13.95 13.46
CA PHE A 339 -12.38 12.86 14.06
C PHE A 339 -12.09 13.16 15.54
N THR A 340 -12.67 12.38 16.42
CA THR A 340 -12.66 12.60 17.87
C THR A 340 -11.47 11.93 18.58
N ALA A 341 -11.27 12.28 19.85
CA ALA A 341 -10.27 11.60 20.69
C ALA A 341 -10.62 10.12 20.93
N ALA A 342 -11.91 9.77 20.97
CA ALA A 342 -12.36 8.39 21.08
C ALA A 342 -12.00 7.58 19.81
N ASP A 343 -12.15 8.19 18.63
CA ASP A 343 -11.74 7.58 17.36
C ASP A 343 -10.23 7.36 17.31
N ALA A 344 -9.46 8.34 17.83
CA ALA A 344 -8.01 8.23 17.92
C ALA A 344 -7.58 7.09 18.86
N ALA A 345 -8.26 6.91 19.98
CA ALA A 345 -8.00 5.80 20.90
C ALA A 345 -8.28 4.44 20.25
N ALA A 346 -9.42 4.31 19.54
CA ALA A 346 -9.78 3.08 18.82
C ALA A 346 -8.78 2.77 17.70
N ALA A 347 -8.40 3.77 16.90
CA ALA A 347 -7.40 3.63 15.86
C ALA A 347 -5.98 3.39 16.42
N GLY A 348 -5.66 3.98 17.58
CA GLY A 348 -4.40 3.77 18.29
C GLY A 348 -4.23 2.32 18.76
N LEU A 349 -5.25 1.73 19.39
CA LEU A 349 -5.25 0.31 19.74
C LEU A 349 -5.07 -0.60 18.52
N THR A 350 -5.73 -0.24 17.41
CA THR A 350 -5.57 -0.95 16.13
C THR A 350 -4.15 -0.81 15.58
N LEU A 351 -3.53 0.36 15.70
CA LEU A 351 -2.14 0.60 15.29
C LEU A 351 -1.17 -0.24 16.13
N SER A 352 -1.41 -0.37 17.45
CA SER A 352 -0.59 -1.25 18.30
C SER A 352 -0.66 -2.71 17.84
N ALA A 353 -1.82 -3.20 17.42
CA ALA A 353 -1.96 -4.54 16.86
C ALA A 353 -1.21 -4.70 15.54
N TYR A 354 -1.21 -3.70 14.67
CA TYR A 354 -0.38 -3.67 13.45
C TYR A 354 1.11 -3.58 13.76
N ALA A 355 1.52 -2.90 14.83
CA ALA A 355 2.92 -2.78 15.24
C ALA A 355 3.58 -4.14 15.46
N PHE A 356 2.82 -5.14 15.97
CA PHE A 356 3.29 -6.52 16.11
C PHE A 356 3.69 -7.13 14.73
N GLY A 357 3.01 -6.75 13.66
CA GLY A 357 3.27 -7.21 12.29
C GLY A 357 4.26 -6.37 11.51
N LEU A 358 4.66 -5.19 11.99
CA LEU A 358 5.51 -4.28 11.22
C LEU A 358 6.85 -4.90 10.82
N LEU A 359 7.52 -5.57 11.76
CA LEU A 359 8.81 -6.25 11.49
C LEU A 359 8.69 -7.30 10.38
N PRO A 360 7.80 -8.30 10.45
CA PRO A 360 7.70 -9.29 9.40
C PRO A 360 7.28 -8.69 8.05
N PHE A 361 6.44 -7.64 8.00
CA PHE A 361 6.08 -6.97 6.77
C PHE A 361 7.27 -6.30 6.07
N VAL A 362 8.22 -5.79 6.81
CA VAL A 362 9.42 -5.16 6.23
C VAL A 362 10.47 -6.21 5.89
N LEU A 363 10.70 -7.19 6.77
CA LEU A 363 11.72 -8.23 6.62
C LEU A 363 11.41 -9.22 5.49
N ILE A 364 10.13 -9.50 5.23
CA ILE A 364 9.72 -10.46 4.20
C ILE A 364 10.27 -10.10 2.81
N ARG A 365 10.42 -8.82 2.49
CA ARG A 365 10.96 -8.36 1.21
C ARG A 365 12.39 -8.82 0.98
N SER A 366 13.23 -8.74 2.00
CA SER A 366 14.61 -9.24 1.95
C SER A 366 14.66 -10.77 1.89
N ALA A 367 13.77 -11.46 2.61
CA ALA A 367 13.71 -12.92 2.62
C ALA A 367 13.27 -13.49 1.26
N ILE A 368 12.25 -12.91 0.64
CA ILE A 368 11.73 -13.32 -0.68
C ILE A 368 12.76 -13.05 -1.79
N ALA A 369 13.54 -11.97 -1.70
CA ALA A 369 14.56 -11.63 -2.68
C ALA A 369 15.55 -12.79 -2.90
N THR A 370 15.83 -13.56 -1.87
CA THR A 370 16.69 -14.77 -1.94
C THR A 370 16.15 -15.83 -2.91
N PHE A 371 14.84 -16.04 -2.93
CA PHE A 371 14.17 -16.98 -3.83
C PHE A 371 14.08 -16.43 -5.25
N PHE A 372 13.64 -15.18 -5.40
CA PHE A 372 13.50 -14.53 -6.70
C PHE A 372 14.83 -14.42 -7.44
N ALA A 373 15.93 -14.12 -6.74
CA ALA A 373 17.26 -14.08 -7.31
C ALA A 373 17.75 -15.46 -7.84
N ARG A 374 17.10 -16.55 -7.40
CA ARG A 374 17.33 -17.92 -7.86
C ARG A 374 16.27 -18.43 -8.85
N GLY A 375 15.31 -17.58 -9.24
CA GLY A 375 14.21 -17.95 -10.12
C GLY A 375 13.09 -18.76 -9.44
N ASP A 376 13.14 -18.98 -8.13
CA ASP A 376 12.08 -19.66 -7.38
C ASP A 376 11.02 -18.66 -6.93
N THR A 377 9.95 -18.59 -7.70
CA THR A 377 8.77 -17.79 -7.35
C THR A 377 7.70 -18.61 -6.62
N ALA A 378 7.75 -19.94 -6.72
CA ALA A 378 6.73 -20.84 -6.22
C ALA A 378 6.76 -20.96 -4.69
N THR A 379 7.95 -21.05 -4.09
CA THR A 379 8.10 -21.22 -2.63
C THR A 379 7.56 -20.04 -1.85
N PRO A 380 7.88 -18.74 -2.17
CA PRO A 380 7.27 -17.60 -1.53
C PRO A 380 5.73 -17.53 -1.69
N VAL A 381 5.21 -17.92 -2.86
CA VAL A 381 3.76 -17.95 -3.09
C VAL A 381 3.07 -18.99 -2.21
N LYS A 382 3.65 -20.20 -2.07
CA LYS A 382 3.12 -21.24 -1.16
C LYS A 382 3.09 -20.75 0.29
N ALA A 383 4.17 -20.11 0.76
CA ALA A 383 4.24 -19.55 2.11
C ALA A 383 3.16 -18.46 2.32
N ALA A 384 2.99 -17.57 1.33
CA ALA A 384 1.98 -16.51 1.38
C ALA A 384 0.54 -17.05 1.41
N LEU A 385 0.24 -18.10 0.64
CA LEU A 385 -1.08 -18.74 0.63
C LEU A 385 -1.41 -19.41 1.98
N ILE A 386 -0.45 -20.13 2.56
CA ILE A 386 -0.62 -20.73 3.91
C ILE A 386 -0.86 -19.62 4.94
N ALA A 387 -0.04 -18.58 4.91
CA ALA A 387 -0.15 -17.45 5.82
C ALA A 387 -1.50 -16.71 5.66
N ALA A 388 -2.00 -16.57 4.43
CA ALA A 388 -3.30 -15.96 4.15
C ALA A 388 -4.46 -16.81 4.72
N ALA A 389 -4.40 -18.13 4.56
CA ALA A 389 -5.41 -19.02 5.13
C ALA A 389 -5.45 -18.93 6.66
N VAL A 390 -4.27 -18.93 7.30
CA VAL A 390 -4.16 -18.78 8.76
C VAL A 390 -4.62 -17.39 9.21
N ASN A 391 -4.25 -16.33 8.48
CA ASN A 391 -4.73 -14.96 8.75
C ASN A 391 -6.26 -14.91 8.75
N ILE A 392 -6.91 -15.47 7.72
CA ILE A 392 -8.38 -15.50 7.61
C ILE A 392 -8.99 -16.28 8.81
N ALA A 393 -8.42 -17.42 9.17
CA ALA A 393 -8.90 -18.18 10.33
C ALA A 393 -8.80 -17.36 11.64
N PHE A 394 -7.66 -16.71 11.88
CA PHE A 394 -7.49 -15.85 13.05
C PHE A 394 -8.42 -14.62 13.03
N LYS A 395 -8.75 -14.06 11.86
CA LYS A 395 -9.72 -12.98 11.77
C LYS A 395 -11.09 -13.40 12.28
N PHE A 396 -11.59 -14.56 11.85
CA PHE A 396 -12.85 -15.10 12.36
C PHE A 396 -12.82 -15.37 13.87
N MET A 397 -11.69 -15.86 14.39
CA MET A 397 -11.54 -16.13 15.83
C MET A 397 -11.48 -14.84 16.68
N LEU A 398 -10.80 -13.82 16.18
CA LEU A 398 -10.51 -12.61 16.94
C LEU A 398 -11.49 -11.46 16.70
N MET A 399 -12.29 -11.50 15.63
CA MET A 399 -13.24 -10.42 15.33
C MET A 399 -14.31 -10.24 16.41
N GLY A 400 -14.78 -11.33 17.05
CA GLY A 400 -15.76 -11.27 18.13
C GLY A 400 -15.23 -10.56 19.36
N PRO A 401 -14.16 -11.07 20.01
CA PRO A 401 -13.66 -10.51 21.27
C PRO A 401 -12.89 -9.20 21.13
N LEU A 402 -12.25 -8.92 19.97
CA LEU A 402 -11.32 -7.79 19.79
C LEU A 402 -11.73 -6.83 18.66
N ALA A 403 -12.83 -7.08 17.97
CA ALA A 403 -13.32 -6.28 16.85
C ALA A 403 -12.18 -5.93 15.85
N GLN A 404 -12.00 -4.63 15.51
CA GLN A 404 -10.97 -4.16 14.57
C GLN A 404 -9.53 -4.46 15.03
N VAL A 405 -9.28 -4.46 16.33
CA VAL A 405 -7.97 -4.80 16.88
C VAL A 405 -7.64 -6.27 16.58
N GLY A 406 -8.65 -7.14 16.68
CA GLY A 406 -8.53 -8.56 16.33
C GLY A 406 -8.15 -8.79 14.85
N LEU A 407 -8.75 -8.02 13.95
CA LEU A 407 -8.40 -8.10 12.51
C LEU A 407 -6.97 -7.65 12.24
N ALA A 408 -6.54 -6.55 12.86
CA ALA A 408 -5.18 -6.04 12.76
C ALA A 408 -4.17 -7.04 13.34
N LEU A 409 -4.48 -7.65 14.49
CA LEU A 409 -3.64 -8.66 15.12
C LEU A 409 -3.55 -9.95 14.28
N ALA A 410 -4.66 -10.42 13.73
CA ALA A 410 -4.68 -11.57 12.81
C ALA A 410 -3.80 -11.31 11.57
N THR A 411 -3.84 -10.10 11.03
CA THR A 411 -2.98 -9.68 9.92
C THR A 411 -1.50 -9.72 10.32
N SER A 412 -1.19 -9.27 11.51
CA SER A 412 0.17 -9.30 12.09
C SER A 412 0.65 -10.74 12.31
N ILE A 413 -0.19 -11.63 12.85
CA ILE A 413 0.11 -13.05 13.03
C ILE A 413 0.37 -13.71 11.67
N GLY A 414 -0.48 -13.45 10.67
CA GLY A 414 -0.28 -13.94 9.30
C GLY A 414 1.06 -13.51 8.70
N ALA A 415 1.47 -12.26 8.94
CA ALA A 415 2.77 -11.75 8.49
C ALA A 415 3.94 -12.49 9.15
N TRP A 416 3.88 -12.79 10.46
CA TRP A 416 4.89 -13.60 11.15
C TRP A 416 4.96 -15.03 10.63
N ILE A 417 3.82 -15.65 10.34
CA ILE A 417 3.76 -16.99 9.78
C ILE A 417 4.37 -17.00 8.38
N ASN A 418 4.03 -16.01 7.53
CA ASN A 418 4.62 -15.88 6.20
C ASN A 418 6.14 -15.74 6.26
N LEU A 419 6.65 -14.83 7.08
CA LEU A 419 8.09 -14.65 7.26
C LEU A 419 8.74 -15.93 7.81
N GLY A 420 8.15 -16.56 8.83
CA GLY A 420 8.64 -17.79 9.43
C GLY A 420 8.74 -18.94 8.42
N LEU A 421 7.71 -19.12 7.59
CA LEU A 421 7.69 -20.14 6.53
C LEU A 421 8.75 -19.86 5.46
N VAL A 422 8.87 -18.61 5.00
CA VAL A 422 9.88 -18.24 3.99
C VAL A 422 11.30 -18.46 4.55
N ILE A 423 11.57 -18.06 5.78
CA ILE A 423 12.87 -18.32 6.42
C ILE A 423 13.10 -19.81 6.58
N TRP A 424 12.12 -20.57 7.06
CA TRP A 424 12.23 -22.03 7.24
C TRP A 424 12.53 -22.76 5.93
N PHE A 425 11.78 -22.46 4.86
CA PHE A 425 12.05 -23.01 3.53
C PHE A 425 13.44 -22.60 3.01
N GLY A 426 13.83 -21.34 3.23
CA GLY A 426 15.13 -20.82 2.82
C GLY A 426 16.30 -21.46 3.56
N MET A 427 16.16 -21.70 4.85
CA MET A 427 17.17 -22.39 5.66
C MET A 427 17.28 -23.87 5.25
N ARG A 428 16.14 -24.55 5.05
CA ARG A 428 16.09 -25.94 4.62
C ARG A 428 16.71 -26.16 3.23
N ALA A 429 16.55 -25.19 2.34
CA ALA A 429 17.16 -25.21 1.00
C ALA A 429 18.63 -24.71 0.99
N GLY A 430 19.17 -24.30 2.14
CA GLY A 430 20.52 -23.73 2.22
C GLY A 430 20.67 -22.34 1.59
N HIS A 431 19.56 -21.67 1.26
CA HIS A 431 19.53 -20.37 0.60
C HIS A 431 19.62 -19.19 1.59
N ILE A 432 19.16 -19.37 2.83
CA ILE A 432 19.24 -18.38 3.90
C ILE A 432 20.18 -18.91 4.97
N LYS A 433 21.21 -18.13 5.26
CA LYS A 433 22.19 -18.40 6.33
C LYS A 433 22.29 -17.15 7.20
N ILE A 434 21.93 -17.28 8.48
CA ILE A 434 22.04 -16.20 9.46
C ILE A 434 23.46 -16.21 10.01
N ASP A 435 24.23 -15.16 9.76
CA ASP A 435 25.59 -15.02 10.27
C ASP A 435 25.61 -14.61 11.76
N ALA A 436 26.74 -14.85 12.43
CA ALA A 436 26.89 -14.50 13.85
C ALA A 436 26.73 -13.00 14.09
N ARG A 437 27.15 -12.17 13.11
CA ARG A 437 27.03 -10.71 13.19
C ARG A 437 25.56 -10.29 13.16
N LEU A 438 24.73 -10.82 12.25
CA LEU A 438 23.30 -10.50 12.21
C LEU A 438 22.61 -10.91 13.52
N ARG A 439 22.93 -12.10 14.07
CA ARG A 439 22.37 -12.53 15.34
C ARG A 439 22.72 -11.59 16.50
N GLN A 440 23.99 -11.17 16.59
CA GLN A 440 24.42 -10.20 17.60
C GLN A 440 23.78 -8.83 17.39
N SER A 441 23.71 -8.37 16.14
CA SER A 441 23.09 -7.09 15.78
C SER A 441 21.60 -7.09 16.12
N ALA A 442 20.89 -8.18 15.82
CA ALA A 442 19.47 -8.31 16.15
C ALA A 442 19.21 -8.19 17.66
N VAL A 443 20.02 -8.87 18.49
CA VAL A 443 19.91 -8.75 19.95
C VAL A 443 20.16 -7.30 20.39
N LYS A 444 21.20 -6.66 19.88
CA LYS A 444 21.51 -5.25 20.21
C LYS A 444 20.38 -4.30 19.80
N PHE A 445 19.79 -4.48 18.62
CA PHE A 445 18.64 -3.67 18.19
C PHE A 445 17.39 -3.90 19.06
N VAL A 446 17.12 -5.14 19.45
CA VAL A 446 16.01 -5.45 20.36
C VAL A 446 16.22 -4.80 21.73
N LEU A 447 17.43 -4.86 22.27
CA LEU A 447 17.78 -4.17 23.53
C LEU A 447 17.66 -2.65 23.41
N ALA A 448 18.13 -2.07 22.30
CA ALA A 448 17.99 -0.63 22.03
C ALA A 448 16.49 -0.23 21.89
N GLY A 449 15.69 -1.08 21.25
CA GLY A 449 14.24 -0.89 21.12
C GLY A 449 13.51 -0.99 22.47
N ALA A 450 13.88 -1.96 23.30
CA ALA A 450 13.33 -2.09 24.64
C ALA A 450 13.68 -0.88 25.53
N ALA A 451 14.92 -0.42 25.49
CA ALA A 451 15.35 0.78 26.21
C ALA A 451 14.59 2.02 25.69
N LEU A 452 14.43 2.16 24.35
CA LEU A 452 13.62 3.21 23.76
C LEU A 452 12.17 3.15 24.25
N ALA A 453 11.55 1.96 24.28
CA ALA A 453 10.19 1.78 24.74
C ALA A 453 10.02 2.24 26.21
N VAL A 454 10.96 1.89 27.07
CA VAL A 454 10.99 2.34 28.48
C VAL A 454 11.09 3.86 28.57
N VAL A 455 11.99 4.48 27.81
CA VAL A 455 12.16 5.95 27.82
C VAL A 455 10.88 6.63 27.29
N LEU A 456 10.31 6.16 26.20
CA LEU A 456 9.06 6.72 25.68
C LEU A 456 7.92 6.56 26.71
N TRP A 457 7.83 5.44 27.36
CA TRP A 457 6.82 5.20 28.40
C TRP A 457 6.98 6.15 29.60
N LEU A 458 8.21 6.34 30.07
CA LEU A 458 8.51 7.27 31.16
C LEU A 458 8.27 8.74 30.79
N CYS A 459 8.61 9.12 29.55
CA CYS A 459 8.51 10.50 29.09
C CYS A 459 7.07 10.92 28.69
N ARG A 460 6.16 9.97 28.40
CA ARG A 460 4.84 10.32 27.88
C ARG A 460 4.04 11.28 28.78
N ALA A 461 4.04 11.06 30.11
CA ALA A 461 3.31 11.90 31.04
C ALA A 461 3.99 13.26 31.29
N PRO A 462 5.31 13.33 31.55
CA PRO A 462 6.04 14.60 31.63
C PRO A 462 5.90 15.46 30.36
N VAL A 463 6.05 14.87 29.18
CA VAL A 463 5.94 15.61 27.91
C VAL A 463 4.53 16.12 27.70
N ALA A 464 3.50 15.31 27.98
CA ALA A 464 2.11 15.75 27.89
C ALA A 464 1.83 16.97 28.81
N ARG A 465 2.34 16.95 30.04
CA ARG A 465 2.19 18.08 31.00
C ARG A 465 2.94 19.32 30.51
N LEU A 466 4.12 19.16 29.92
CA LEU A 466 4.95 20.29 29.45
C LEU A 466 4.26 21.08 28.34
N VAL A 467 3.54 20.42 27.44
CA VAL A 467 2.88 21.03 26.29
C VAL A 467 1.44 21.42 26.53
N THR A 468 0.86 21.06 27.68
CA THR A 468 -0.52 21.42 28.05
C THR A 468 -0.72 22.92 27.99
N GLY A 469 -1.72 23.36 27.22
CA GLY A 469 -2.06 24.79 27.06
C GLY A 469 -1.47 25.46 25.82
N TRP A 470 -0.82 24.71 24.92
CA TRP A 470 -0.28 25.24 23.65
C TRP A 470 -1.36 25.38 22.55
N ARG A 471 -2.62 25.60 22.95
CA ARG A 471 -3.78 25.94 22.11
C ARG A 471 -3.84 25.21 20.76
N GLY A 472 -4.24 23.97 20.78
CA GLY A 472 -4.55 23.18 19.56
C GLY A 472 -3.37 22.54 18.86
N ILE A 473 -2.13 22.71 19.37
CA ILE A 473 -0.93 22.01 18.87
C ILE A 473 -0.28 21.10 19.92
N ASP A 474 -0.93 20.92 21.08
CA ASP A 474 -0.43 20.16 22.22
C ASP A 474 0.02 18.75 21.81
N ASP A 475 -0.84 18.00 21.14
CA ASP A 475 -0.53 16.62 20.69
C ASP A 475 0.58 16.60 19.63
N ILE A 476 0.62 17.57 18.72
CA ILE A 476 1.68 17.68 17.69
C ILE A 476 3.02 17.98 18.36
N ALA A 477 3.04 18.93 19.29
CA ALA A 477 4.23 19.29 20.03
C ALA A 477 4.71 18.12 20.91
N ALA A 478 3.79 17.43 21.58
CA ALA A 478 4.09 16.21 22.33
C ALA A 478 4.73 15.14 21.45
N LEU A 479 4.13 14.87 20.28
CA LEU A 479 4.66 13.88 19.34
C LEU A 479 6.04 14.27 18.81
N ALA A 480 6.25 15.55 18.47
CA ALA A 480 7.54 16.06 18.01
C ALA A 480 8.64 15.92 19.09
N LEU A 481 8.31 16.28 20.34
CA LEU A 481 9.22 16.10 21.47
C LEU A 481 9.54 14.62 21.73
N MET A 482 8.53 13.76 21.73
CA MET A 482 8.70 12.32 21.90
C MET A 482 9.54 11.72 20.76
N ALA A 483 9.36 12.17 19.52
CA ALA A 483 10.17 11.76 18.37
C ALA A 483 11.64 12.21 18.52
N ALA A 484 11.87 13.45 18.98
CA ALA A 484 13.21 13.99 19.24
C ALA A 484 13.93 13.22 20.35
N ILE A 485 13.26 13.02 21.49
CA ILE A 485 13.78 12.22 22.62
C ILE A 485 14.07 10.80 22.16
N GLY A 486 13.10 10.16 21.52
CA GLY A 486 13.23 8.78 21.04
C GLY A 486 14.36 8.62 20.03
N GLY A 487 14.47 9.53 19.05
CA GLY A 487 15.53 9.51 18.04
C GLY A 487 16.91 9.70 18.64
N THR A 488 17.05 10.64 19.58
CA THR A 488 18.31 10.89 20.30
C THR A 488 18.73 9.70 21.15
N VAL A 489 17.81 9.15 21.93
CA VAL A 489 18.07 8.00 22.82
C VAL A 489 18.40 6.76 22.01
N TYR A 490 17.57 6.42 21.02
CA TYR A 490 17.80 5.25 20.19
C TYR A 490 19.13 5.37 19.41
N GLY A 491 19.36 6.51 18.78
CA GLY A 491 20.62 6.79 18.08
C GLY A 491 21.85 6.70 19.00
N GLY A 492 21.75 7.27 20.22
CA GLY A 492 22.81 7.21 21.22
C GLY A 492 23.10 5.77 21.68
N ILE A 493 22.06 4.97 21.95
CA ILE A 493 22.21 3.56 22.35
C ILE A 493 22.81 2.73 21.20
N VAL A 494 22.34 2.93 19.97
CA VAL A 494 22.92 2.24 18.81
C VAL A 494 24.39 2.60 18.64
N LEU A 495 24.76 3.87 18.76
CA LEU A 495 26.15 4.30 18.71
C LEU A 495 27.00 3.69 19.82
N ALA A 496 26.48 3.59 21.03
CA ALA A 496 27.17 2.96 22.18
C ALA A 496 27.38 1.45 21.99
N LEU A 497 26.35 0.73 21.46
CA LEU A 497 26.41 -0.72 21.29
C LEU A 497 27.22 -1.19 20.07
N PHE A 498 27.25 -0.39 19.00
CA PHE A 498 27.92 -0.76 17.75
C PHE A 498 29.25 -0.03 17.51
N GLY A 499 29.47 1.09 18.17
CA GLY A 499 30.62 1.95 17.94
C GLY A 499 30.57 2.75 16.64
N ARG A 500 31.50 3.76 16.53
CA ARG A 500 31.54 4.63 15.33
C ARG A 500 32.00 3.90 14.06
N SER A 501 32.76 2.84 14.18
CA SER A 501 33.27 2.03 13.06
C SER A 501 32.14 1.29 12.30
N TRP A 502 31.05 0.96 12.98
CA TRP A 502 29.91 0.32 12.34
C TRP A 502 29.18 1.26 11.34
N LEU A 503 29.07 2.54 11.67
CA LEU A 503 28.53 3.55 10.75
C LEU A 503 29.40 3.75 9.50
N ALA A 504 30.70 3.59 9.62
CA ALA A 504 31.63 3.69 8.49
C ALA A 504 31.38 2.59 7.45
N THR A 505 30.88 1.41 7.85
CA THR A 505 30.53 0.31 6.92
C THR A 505 29.37 0.67 5.96
N PHE A 506 28.51 1.62 6.31
CA PHE A 506 27.45 2.13 5.44
C PHE A 506 27.88 3.32 4.59
N ARG A 507 28.93 4.06 5.01
CA ARG A 507 29.48 5.20 4.27
C ARG A 507 30.45 4.81 3.14
N SER A 508 31.18 3.71 3.28
CA SER A 508 32.29 3.34 2.38
C SER A 508 31.87 2.70 1.05
N ARG A 509 30.58 2.66 0.70
CA ARG A 509 30.07 2.06 -0.54
C ARG A 509 29.35 3.01 -1.49
N SER A 510 29.49 4.31 -1.31
CA SER A 510 28.98 5.33 -2.24
C SER A 510 30.09 5.92 -3.14
N GLY A 511 31.14 5.16 -3.39
CA GLY A 511 32.19 5.45 -4.38
C GLY A 511 32.16 4.49 -5.54
#